data_231ee7f557208699c68067ace67d09dd
#
_entry.id   231ee7f557208699c68067ace67d09dd
#
_cell.length_a   1.000
_cell.length_b   1.000
_cell.length_c   1.000
_cell.angle_alpha   90.00
_cell.angle_beta   90.00
_cell.angle_gamma   90.00
#
_symmetry.space_group_name_H-M   'P 1'
#
loop_
_entity.id
_entity.type
_entity.pdbx_description
1 polymer ?
#
loop_
_entity_poly.entity_id
_entity_poly.type
_entity_poly.pdbx_seq_one_letter_code
_entity_poly.pdbx_strand_id
1 'polypeptide(L)'
;TTKPQTTKVPQTQPPLPVPTEEERYMDIGRSLSHNGSDYSKAEAVYNWMTENGSGTCVNYSWQTYYLCKGTGLECYLAWTPSKLYGHVANVVKVNGTWFVLDTQGQGFLLNNDCGFSEIIDIDESYVSVADLISNQRYDEIY
;
A
#
# COMPACT_ATOMS: atom_id res chain seq x y z
N THR A 1 -39.29 4.18 30.27
CA THR A 1 -39.20 3.89 29.80
C THR A 1 -38.74 3.81 29.21
N THR A 2 -38.63 4.02 29.51
CA THR A 2 -38.45 3.74 28.83
C THR A 2 -37.94 3.74 28.22
N LYS A 3 -37.58 4.02 28.27
CA LYS A 3 -37.26 3.78 27.52
C LYS A 3 -36.95 3.68 26.84
N PRO A 4 -36.86 3.94 27.16
CA PRO A 4 -36.59 3.61 26.26
C PRO A 4 -36.12 3.46 25.47
N GLN A 5 -35.80 3.59 25.46
CA GLN A 5 -35.69 3.17 24.63
C GLN A 5 -35.36 3.07 23.80
N THR A 6 -35.11 3.20 24.17
CA THR A 6 -35.08 2.78 23.30
C THR A 6 -34.89 2.67 22.47
N THR A 7 -34.70 2.79 22.79
CA THR A 7 -34.87 2.42 21.97
C THR A 7 -34.70 2.39 21.11
N LYS A 8 -34.47 2.59 21.29
CA LYS A 8 -34.66 2.18 20.44
C LYS A 8 -34.50 1.93 19.46
N VAL A 9 -34.28 2.56 19.77
CA VAL A 9 -34.34 1.92 18.86
C VAL A 9 -34.52 0.79 18.76
N PRO A 10 -35.10 0.50 18.63
CA PRO A 10 -35.16 -0.76 18.51
C PRO A 10 -34.22 -1.30 17.66
N GLN A 11 -33.81 -1.95 18.13
CA GLN A 11 -32.90 -2.45 17.43
C GLN A 11 -33.11 -3.84 17.27
N THR A 12 -33.85 -4.14 16.35
CA THR A 12 -34.07 -5.48 15.94
C THR A 12 -32.94 -5.98 15.10
N GLN A 13 -32.12 -5.06 14.60
CA GLN A 13 -30.88 -5.51 13.99
C GLN A 13 -29.74 -4.60 14.43
N PRO A 14 -28.55 -5.18 14.59
CA PRO A 14 -27.42 -4.37 15.00
C PRO A 14 -27.01 -3.39 13.92
N PRO A 15 -26.37 -2.31 14.27
CA PRO A 15 -25.83 -1.40 13.28
C PRO A 15 -24.78 -2.11 12.44
N LEU A 16 -24.63 -1.69 11.18
CA LEU A 16 -23.60 -2.20 10.32
C LEU A 16 -22.23 -1.80 10.86
N PRO A 17 -21.24 -2.69 10.80
CA PRO A 17 -19.91 -2.33 11.27
C PRO A 17 -19.32 -1.19 10.46
N VAL A 18 -18.59 -0.31 11.14
CA VAL A 18 -17.84 0.75 10.49
C VAL A 18 -16.62 0.13 9.81
N PRO A 19 -16.33 0.46 8.54
CA PRO A 19 -15.14 -0.06 7.89
C PRO A 19 -13.87 0.34 8.63
N THR A 20 -12.91 -0.57 8.70
CA THR A 20 -11.60 -0.26 9.25
C THR A 20 -10.83 0.65 8.26
N GLU A 21 -9.75 1.24 8.74
CA GLU A 21 -8.86 2.03 7.86
C GLU A 21 -8.38 1.17 6.69
N GLU A 22 -8.00 -0.08 6.96
CA GLU A 22 -7.55 -1.02 5.95
C GLU A 22 -8.61 -1.22 4.87
N GLU A 23 -9.84 -1.47 5.29
CA GLU A 23 -10.95 -1.68 4.37
C GLU A 23 -11.24 -0.42 3.56
N ARG A 24 -11.14 0.75 4.18
CA ARG A 24 -11.33 2.01 3.46
C ARG A 24 -10.33 2.18 2.35
N TYR A 25 -9.04 1.94 2.62
CA TYR A 25 -8.01 2.06 1.59
C TYR A 25 -8.13 0.99 0.52
N MET A 26 -8.51 -0.23 0.89
CA MET A 26 -8.79 -1.26 -0.11
C MET A 26 -9.96 -0.88 -1.02
N ASP A 27 -11.01 -0.28 -0.45
CA ASP A 27 -12.16 0.18 -1.25
C ASP A 27 -11.77 1.30 -2.19
N ILE A 28 -10.93 2.23 -1.74
CA ILE A 28 -10.41 3.28 -2.61
C ILE A 28 -9.62 2.64 -3.75
N GLY A 29 -8.75 1.66 -3.44
CA GLY A 29 -7.98 0.94 -4.45
C GLY A 29 -8.88 0.29 -5.49
N ARG A 30 -9.96 -0.35 -5.07
CA ARG A 30 -10.91 -0.99 -6.00
C ARG A 30 -11.58 0.03 -6.93
N SER A 31 -11.69 1.28 -6.49
CA SER A 31 -12.37 2.33 -7.27
C SER A 31 -11.44 3.06 -8.23
N LEU A 32 -10.12 2.83 -8.14
CA LEU A 32 -9.17 3.53 -9.00
C LEU A 32 -9.29 3.06 -10.44
N SER A 33 -9.24 4.03 -11.37
CA SER A 33 -9.30 3.72 -12.80
C SER A 33 -7.95 3.24 -13.31
N HIS A 34 -7.95 2.14 -14.03
CA HIS A 34 -6.77 1.60 -14.68
C HIS A 34 -7.20 0.68 -15.82
N ASN A 35 -6.26 0.31 -16.68
CA ASN A 35 -6.57 -0.53 -17.84
C ASN A 35 -6.37 -2.03 -17.60
N GLY A 36 -6.14 -2.43 -16.36
CA GLY A 36 -5.95 -3.83 -15.97
C GLY A 36 -4.50 -4.29 -15.97
N SER A 37 -3.57 -3.52 -16.55
CA SER A 37 -2.15 -3.88 -16.51
C SER A 37 -1.55 -3.54 -15.14
N ASP A 38 -0.49 -4.26 -14.78
CA ASP A 38 0.22 -3.99 -13.52
C ASP A 38 0.76 -2.57 -13.49
N TYR A 39 1.31 -2.12 -14.61
CA TYR A 39 1.84 -0.75 -14.71
C TYR A 39 0.75 0.29 -14.43
N SER A 40 -0.41 0.12 -15.06
CA SER A 40 -1.53 1.05 -14.90
C SER A 40 -2.05 1.06 -13.46
N LYS A 41 -2.08 -0.10 -12.82
CA LYS A 41 -2.46 -0.20 -11.40
C LYS A 41 -1.46 0.53 -10.51
N ALA A 42 -0.17 0.30 -10.74
CA ALA A 42 0.88 0.99 -9.98
C ALA A 42 0.80 2.49 -10.17
N GLU A 43 0.58 2.95 -11.39
CA GLU A 43 0.45 4.36 -11.72
C GLU A 43 -0.76 4.98 -11.03
N ALA A 44 -1.90 4.29 -11.04
CA ALA A 44 -3.12 4.77 -10.39
C ALA A 44 -2.91 4.93 -8.88
N VAL A 45 -2.29 3.94 -8.24
CA VAL A 45 -1.97 4.00 -6.81
C VAL A 45 -0.99 5.13 -6.52
N TYR A 46 0.06 5.24 -7.31
CA TYR A 46 1.07 6.27 -7.13
C TYR A 46 0.47 7.68 -7.24
N ASN A 47 -0.33 7.91 -8.26
CA ASN A 47 -0.97 9.21 -8.47
C ASN A 47 -1.93 9.56 -7.35
N TRP A 48 -2.73 8.59 -6.90
CA TRP A 48 -3.65 8.83 -5.79
C TRP A 48 -2.87 9.20 -4.53
N MET A 49 -1.79 8.48 -4.25
CA MET A 49 -0.98 8.72 -3.06
C MET A 49 -0.26 10.08 -3.10
N THR A 50 0.24 10.48 -4.25
CA THR A 50 0.91 11.79 -4.36
C THR A 50 -0.07 12.94 -4.13
N GLU A 51 -1.35 12.74 -4.41
CA GLU A 51 -2.38 13.77 -4.19
C GLU A 51 -3.02 13.70 -2.80
N ASN A 52 -3.15 12.52 -2.24
CA ASN A 52 -3.97 12.30 -1.05
C ASN A 52 -3.21 11.69 0.13
N GLY A 53 -2.00 11.24 -0.06
CA GLY A 53 -1.22 10.63 1.01
C GLY A 53 -0.88 11.64 2.10
N SER A 54 -0.69 11.14 3.32
CA SER A 54 -0.37 12.00 4.44
C SER A 54 0.39 11.23 5.51
N GLY A 55 1.12 11.97 6.33
CA GLY A 55 1.85 11.41 7.45
C GLY A 55 3.31 11.12 7.10
N THR A 56 3.87 10.15 7.79
CA THR A 56 5.26 9.74 7.64
C THR A 56 5.39 8.67 6.55
N CYS A 57 6.61 8.21 6.31
CA CYS A 57 6.85 7.10 5.39
C CYS A 57 6.09 5.84 5.81
N VAL A 58 5.90 5.62 7.12
CA VAL A 58 5.13 4.49 7.62
C VAL A 58 3.67 4.60 7.18
N ASN A 59 3.07 5.78 7.34
CA ASN A 59 1.68 6.00 6.92
C ASN A 59 1.52 5.83 5.41
N TYR A 60 2.43 6.42 4.62
CA TYR A 60 2.38 6.32 3.17
C TYR A 60 2.50 4.87 2.70
N SER A 61 3.46 4.12 3.24
CA SER A 61 3.68 2.74 2.82
C SER A 61 2.51 1.84 3.19
N TRP A 62 1.91 2.07 4.35
CA TRP A 62 0.74 1.34 4.81
C TRP A 62 -0.48 1.64 3.91
N GLN A 63 -0.72 2.91 3.63
CA GLN A 63 -1.80 3.32 2.73
C GLN A 63 -1.61 2.72 1.33
N THR A 64 -0.40 2.84 0.80
CA THR A 64 -0.04 2.27 -0.51
C THR A 64 -0.29 0.77 -0.55
N TYR A 65 0.09 0.06 0.51
CA TYR A 65 -0.09 -1.39 0.61
C TYR A 65 -1.56 -1.77 0.42
N TYR A 66 -2.47 -1.10 1.11
CA TYR A 66 -3.89 -1.43 1.02
C TYR A 66 -4.53 -0.95 -0.28
N LEU A 67 -4.08 0.17 -0.83
CA LEU A 67 -4.50 0.58 -2.18
C LEU A 67 -4.12 -0.48 -3.20
N CYS A 68 -2.89 -0.99 -3.13
CA CYS A 68 -2.43 -2.04 -4.03
C CYS A 68 -3.28 -3.31 -3.87
N LYS A 69 -3.60 -3.69 -2.64
CA LYS A 69 -4.48 -4.83 -2.40
C LYS A 69 -5.83 -4.63 -3.08
N GLY A 70 -6.37 -3.42 -3.01
CA GLY A 70 -7.63 -3.10 -3.67
C GLY A 70 -7.56 -3.19 -5.18
N THR A 71 -6.44 -2.77 -5.79
CA THR A 71 -6.28 -2.86 -7.24
C THR A 71 -5.94 -4.27 -7.72
N GLY A 72 -5.50 -5.14 -6.81
CA GLY A 72 -5.02 -6.47 -7.18
C GLY A 72 -3.56 -6.49 -7.59
N LEU A 73 -2.80 -5.45 -7.28
CA LEU A 73 -1.36 -5.40 -7.55
C LEU A 73 -0.61 -6.04 -6.40
N GLU A 74 0.31 -6.95 -6.72
CA GLU A 74 1.14 -7.57 -5.69
C GLU A 74 2.08 -6.55 -5.08
N CYS A 75 2.09 -6.46 -3.76
CA CYS A 75 2.81 -5.42 -3.04
C CYS A 75 3.24 -5.93 -1.67
N TYR A 76 4.43 -5.52 -1.27
CA TYR A 76 4.92 -5.74 0.10
C TYR A 76 5.43 -4.42 0.66
N LEU A 77 5.63 -4.40 1.98
CA LEU A 77 6.31 -3.30 2.65
C LEU A 77 7.81 -3.59 2.62
N ALA A 78 8.61 -2.59 2.29
CA ALA A 78 10.07 -2.69 2.28
C ALA A 78 10.66 -1.71 3.28
N TRP A 79 11.63 -2.16 4.05
CA TRP A 79 12.21 -1.37 5.13
C TRP A 79 13.72 -1.36 5.07
N THR A 80 14.31 -0.21 5.38
CA THR A 80 15.75 -0.10 5.59
C THR A 80 16.00 0.38 7.01
N PRO A 81 16.65 -0.45 7.86
CA PRO A 81 16.97 -0.07 9.22
C PRO A 81 18.23 0.79 9.25
N SER A 82 18.08 2.08 9.05
CA SER A 82 19.20 3.00 9.14
C SER A 82 19.54 3.28 10.60
N LYS A 83 20.81 3.52 10.88
CA LYS A 83 21.23 3.90 12.23
C LYS A 83 20.71 5.27 12.63
N LEU A 84 20.52 6.15 11.69
CA LEU A 84 20.05 7.51 11.94
C LEU A 84 18.54 7.61 11.82
N TYR A 85 17.98 7.04 10.79
CA TYR A 85 16.54 6.98 10.59
C TYR A 85 16.23 5.90 9.56
N GLY A 86 15.27 5.10 9.88
CA GLY A 86 14.79 4.09 8.95
C GLY A 86 13.88 4.72 7.90
N HIS A 87 13.69 3.99 6.82
CA HIS A 87 12.74 4.38 5.78
C HIS A 87 11.91 3.18 5.37
N VAL A 88 10.63 3.41 5.12
CA VAL A 88 9.70 2.37 4.68
C VAL A 88 9.07 2.83 3.39
N ALA A 89 9.00 1.92 2.43
CA ALA A 89 8.28 2.13 1.18
C ALA A 89 7.63 0.81 0.80
N ASN A 90 7.31 0.64 -0.46
CA ASN A 90 6.70 -0.58 -0.95
C ASN A 90 7.51 -1.15 -2.09
N VAL A 91 7.38 -2.46 -2.31
CA VAL A 91 7.82 -3.10 -3.53
C VAL A 91 6.60 -3.70 -4.20
N VAL A 92 6.53 -3.56 -5.51
CA VAL A 92 5.39 -4.02 -6.31
C VAL A 92 5.89 -4.85 -7.48
N LYS A 93 5.07 -5.81 -7.90
CA LYS A 93 5.40 -6.65 -9.03
C LYS A 93 4.69 -6.14 -10.27
N VAL A 94 5.45 -5.75 -11.28
CA VAL A 94 4.92 -5.23 -12.53
C VAL A 94 5.54 -6.03 -13.68
N ASN A 95 4.69 -6.65 -14.48
CA ASN A 95 5.11 -7.49 -15.60
C ASN A 95 6.11 -8.57 -15.17
N GLY A 96 5.89 -9.15 -14.00
CA GLY A 96 6.74 -10.23 -13.50
C GLY A 96 8.02 -9.79 -12.81
N THR A 97 8.29 -8.50 -12.73
CA THR A 97 9.50 -7.95 -12.12
C THR A 97 9.15 -7.08 -10.94
N TRP A 98 9.92 -7.14 -9.87
CA TRP A 98 9.69 -6.35 -8.66
C TRP A 98 10.45 -5.02 -8.72
N PHE A 99 9.76 -3.95 -8.35
CA PHE A 99 10.31 -2.59 -8.30
C PHE A 99 9.94 -1.91 -6.99
N VAL A 100 10.71 -0.90 -6.62
CA VAL A 100 10.38 -0.04 -5.49
C VAL A 100 9.29 0.94 -5.90
N LEU A 101 8.28 1.09 -5.06
CA LEU A 101 7.25 2.10 -5.20
C LEU A 101 7.26 2.93 -3.91
N ASP A 102 7.88 4.09 -3.96
CA ASP A 102 8.03 4.96 -2.79
C ASP A 102 7.16 6.20 -2.97
N THR A 103 5.92 6.09 -2.51
CA THR A 103 4.94 7.17 -2.73
C THR A 103 5.24 8.41 -1.90
N GLN A 104 5.88 8.25 -0.75
CA GLN A 104 6.27 9.40 0.07
C GLN A 104 7.49 10.09 -0.50
N GLY A 105 8.46 9.33 -0.98
CA GLY A 105 9.68 9.87 -1.58
C GLY A 105 9.58 10.13 -3.08
N GLN A 106 8.39 9.98 -3.66
CA GLN A 106 8.13 10.23 -5.09
C GLN A 106 8.97 9.34 -6.02
N GLY A 107 9.15 8.08 -5.62
CA GLY A 107 9.85 7.09 -6.42
C GLY A 107 8.88 6.14 -7.10
N PHE A 108 8.87 6.13 -8.43
CA PHE A 108 7.95 5.28 -9.18
C PHE A 108 8.70 4.21 -9.95
N LEU A 109 8.48 2.95 -9.55
CA LEU A 109 9.06 1.75 -10.18
C LEU A 109 10.58 1.84 -10.34
N LEU A 110 11.24 2.06 -9.21
CA LEU A 110 12.67 2.22 -9.14
C LEU A 110 13.36 0.90 -8.80
N ASN A 111 14.68 0.85 -9.04
CA ASN A 111 15.50 -0.21 -8.48
C ASN A 111 15.70 0.04 -6.97
N ASN A 112 16.53 -0.76 -6.33
CA ASN A 112 16.74 -0.64 -4.88
C ASN A 112 17.91 0.29 -4.53
N ASP A 113 17.98 1.46 -5.14
CA ASP A 113 19.04 2.44 -4.87
C ASP A 113 19.00 2.95 -3.43
N CYS A 114 17.80 2.95 -2.82
CA CYS A 114 17.64 3.39 -1.43
C CYS A 114 18.20 2.41 -0.42
N GLY A 115 18.57 1.21 -0.84
CA GLY A 115 19.17 0.22 0.05
C GLY A 115 18.21 -0.45 1.00
N PHE A 116 16.96 -0.66 0.58
CA PHE A 116 16.04 -1.46 1.38
C PHE A 116 16.61 -2.86 1.55
N SER A 117 16.56 -3.38 2.76
CA SER A 117 17.16 -4.68 3.08
C SER A 117 16.12 -5.74 3.39
N GLU A 118 14.98 -5.35 3.93
CA GLU A 118 13.98 -6.30 4.40
C GLU A 118 12.62 -6.03 3.81
N ILE A 119 11.93 -7.11 3.45
CA ILE A 119 10.52 -7.08 3.09
C ILE A 119 9.75 -7.43 4.34
N ILE A 120 8.79 -6.58 4.71
CA ILE A 120 7.95 -6.81 5.87
C ILE A 120 6.52 -6.88 5.39
N ASP A 121 5.88 -8.00 5.62
CA ASP A 121 4.45 -8.12 5.43
C ASP A 121 3.73 -7.55 6.66
N ILE A 122 2.45 -7.31 6.51
CA ILE A 122 1.59 -6.91 7.63
C ILE A 122 1.63 -7.96 8.74
N ASP A 123 1.86 -9.22 8.37
CA ASP A 123 1.98 -10.34 9.30
C ASP A 123 3.37 -10.45 9.93
N GLU A 124 4.24 -9.45 9.69
CA GLU A 124 5.59 -9.42 10.24
C GLU A 124 6.49 -10.54 9.72
N SER A 125 6.24 -11.00 8.50
CA SER A 125 7.13 -11.91 7.80
C SER A 125 8.26 -11.11 7.16
N TYR A 126 9.48 -11.63 7.21
CA TYR A 126 10.64 -10.94 6.68
C TYR A 126 11.28 -11.72 5.55
N VAL A 127 11.49 -11.04 4.44
CA VAL A 127 12.15 -11.61 3.27
C VAL A 127 13.20 -10.59 2.80
N SER A 128 14.30 -11.06 2.26
CA SER A 128 15.33 -10.15 1.76
C SER A 128 14.87 -9.43 0.50
N VAL A 129 15.05 -8.14 0.47
CA VAL A 129 14.77 -7.34 -0.73
C VAL A 129 15.66 -7.79 -1.89
N ALA A 130 16.91 -8.17 -1.60
CA ALA A 130 17.85 -8.61 -2.63
C ALA A 130 17.35 -9.84 -3.40
N ASP A 131 16.47 -10.63 -2.80
CA ASP A 131 15.93 -11.81 -3.46
C ASP A 131 14.81 -11.47 -4.44
N LEU A 132 14.24 -10.27 -4.34
CA LEU A 132 13.12 -9.87 -5.17
C LEU A 132 13.47 -8.81 -6.21
N ILE A 133 14.18 -7.76 -5.79
CA ILE A 133 14.30 -6.54 -6.60
C ILE A 133 15.38 -6.67 -7.65
N SER A 134 15.01 -6.36 -8.88
CA SER A 134 15.95 -6.19 -9.97
C SER A 134 16.85 -4.97 -9.72
N ASN A 135 18.05 -4.99 -10.24
CA ASN A 135 18.95 -3.83 -10.19
C ASN A 135 18.64 -2.82 -11.29
N GLN A 136 17.61 -3.07 -12.10
CA GLN A 136 17.22 -2.19 -13.20
C GLN A 136 15.88 -1.54 -12.88
N ARG A 137 15.76 -0.28 -13.27
CA ARG A 137 14.51 0.47 -13.12
C ARG A 137 13.57 0.07 -14.25
N TYR A 138 12.28 0.35 -14.05
CA TYR A 138 11.28 -0.02 -15.02
C TYR A 138 11.57 0.57 -16.41
N ASP A 139 11.94 1.85 -16.45
CA ASP A 139 12.22 2.56 -17.71
C ASP A 139 13.50 2.11 -18.39
N GLU A 140 14.32 1.28 -17.72
CA GLU A 140 15.51 0.69 -18.33
C GLU A 140 15.20 -0.67 -18.96
N ILE A 141 14.08 -1.30 -18.56
CA ILE A 141 13.71 -2.63 -19.04
C ILE A 141 12.62 -2.53 -20.11
N TYR A 142 11.67 -1.68 -19.89
CA TYR A 142 10.49 -1.50 -20.73
C TYR A 142 10.44 -0.12 -21.35
#